data_11cbafacacd6935c2f9356eede7030ec
#
_entry.id   11cbafacacd6935c2f9356eede7030ec
#
_cell.length_a   1.000
_cell.length_b   1.000
_cell.length_c   1.000
_cell.angle_alpha   90.00
_cell.angle_beta   90.00
_cell.angle_gamma   90.00
#
_symmetry.space_group_name_H-M   'P 1'
#
loop_
_entity.id
_entity.type
_entity.pdbx_description
1 polymer ?
#
loop_
_entity_poly.entity_id
_entity_poly.type
_entity_poly.pdbx_seq_one_letter_code
_entity_poly.pdbx_strand_id
1 'polypeptide(L)'
;QEQTREFQKENETLKIQRFENTFFNMLSQFQEVVNNISYSYQDKEIDKIVSIRGREAFYVSFEMAPRRPGISSWNPEYENRPYQGMSEVISVLGKEVYMDAFTPSYFDHYFRLLYRILKFVKTSPLIAEFDAEYEYTSMLRAILSRYELVWIYYNGLSEYGEEKLQPLLERYAM
;
A
#
# COMPACT_ATOMS: atom_id res chain seq x y z
N GLN A 1 -20.37 3.84 43.60
CA GLN A 1 -19.66 4.76 42.71
C GLN A 1 -18.30 4.20 42.25
N GLU A 2 -17.56 3.54 43.15
CA GLU A 2 -16.25 2.92 42.85
C GLU A 2 -16.38 1.74 41.89
N GLN A 3 -17.31 0.80 42.17
CA GLN A 3 -17.63 -0.32 41.29
C GLN A 3 -18.07 0.11 39.88
N THR A 4 -18.79 1.21 39.76
CA THR A 4 -19.19 1.72 38.44
C THR A 4 -18.00 2.24 37.66
N ARG A 5 -17.02 2.87 38.31
CA ARG A 5 -15.76 3.33 37.70
C ARG A 5 -14.87 2.17 37.28
N GLU A 6 -14.74 1.15 38.09
CA GLU A 6 -13.97 -0.07 37.76
C GLU A 6 -14.58 -0.77 36.55
N PHE A 7 -15.89 -0.96 36.54
CA PHE A 7 -16.59 -1.55 35.39
C PHE A 7 -16.46 -0.73 34.10
N GLN A 8 -16.44 0.59 34.18
CA GLN A 8 -16.21 1.44 33.02
C GLN A 8 -14.80 1.27 32.46
N LYS A 9 -13.76 1.27 33.33
CA LYS A 9 -12.36 1.05 32.93
C LYS A 9 -12.16 -0.33 32.32
N GLU A 10 -12.75 -1.35 32.89
CA GLU A 10 -12.67 -2.71 32.35
C GLU A 10 -13.31 -2.80 30.97
N ASN A 11 -14.48 -2.17 30.78
CA ASN A 11 -15.13 -2.10 29.46
C ASN A 11 -14.28 -1.35 28.41
N GLU A 12 -13.62 -0.26 28.77
CA GLU A 12 -12.73 0.47 27.88
C GLU A 12 -11.52 -0.39 27.49
N THR A 13 -10.91 -1.06 28.46
CA THR A 13 -9.81 -1.98 28.22
C THR A 13 -10.21 -3.12 27.27
N LEU A 14 -11.37 -3.72 27.48
CA LEU A 14 -11.89 -4.78 26.60
C LEU A 14 -12.17 -4.30 25.18
N LYS A 15 -12.63 -3.07 25.01
CA LYS A 15 -12.82 -2.47 23.68
C LYS A 15 -11.50 -2.28 22.94
N ILE A 16 -10.48 -1.75 23.64
CA ILE A 16 -9.13 -1.59 23.07
C ILE A 16 -8.56 -2.94 22.68
N GLN A 17 -8.62 -3.94 23.55
CA GLN A 17 -8.16 -5.29 23.24
C GLN A 17 -8.86 -5.90 22.01
N ARG A 18 -10.16 -5.69 21.86
CA ARG A 18 -10.90 -6.16 20.68
C ARG A 18 -10.44 -5.46 19.40
N PHE A 19 -10.19 -4.15 19.47
CA PHE A 19 -9.63 -3.40 18.35
C PHE A 19 -8.26 -3.95 17.97
N GLU A 20 -7.35 -4.08 18.93
CA GLU A 20 -6.00 -4.60 18.72
C GLU A 20 -6.01 -6.01 18.12
N ASN A 21 -6.81 -6.92 18.69
CA ASN A 21 -6.96 -8.26 18.15
C ASN A 21 -7.43 -8.25 16.69
N THR A 22 -8.40 -7.38 16.37
CA THR A 22 -8.88 -7.25 14.99
C THR A 22 -7.79 -6.69 14.08
N PHE A 23 -7.08 -5.64 14.51
CA PHE A 23 -6.00 -5.02 13.76
C PHE A 23 -4.87 -6.02 13.48
N PHE A 24 -4.38 -6.73 14.50
CA PHE A 24 -3.31 -7.72 14.31
C PHE A 24 -3.73 -8.92 13.47
N ASN A 25 -4.99 -9.35 13.57
CA ASN A 25 -5.53 -10.36 12.67
C ASN A 25 -5.55 -9.86 11.20
N MET A 26 -5.93 -8.60 10.97
CA MET A 26 -5.88 -8.01 9.63
C MET A 26 -4.45 -7.90 9.09
N LEU A 27 -3.46 -7.54 9.95
CA LEU A 27 -2.04 -7.54 9.57
C LEU A 27 -1.53 -8.95 9.23
N SER A 28 -1.94 -9.95 10.00
CA SER A 28 -1.59 -11.36 9.71
C SER A 28 -2.15 -11.80 8.37
N GLN A 29 -3.43 -11.51 8.09
CA GLN A 29 -4.06 -11.78 6.80
C GLN A 29 -3.37 -11.02 5.65
N PHE A 30 -2.93 -9.79 5.91
CA PHE A 30 -2.21 -9.00 4.92
C PHE A 30 -0.87 -9.66 4.54
N GLN A 31 -0.12 -10.13 5.53
CA GLN A 31 1.13 -10.87 5.28
C GLN A 31 0.88 -12.17 4.53
N GLU A 32 -0.23 -12.85 4.83
CA GLU A 32 -0.63 -14.07 4.13
C GLU A 32 -0.99 -13.79 2.66
N VAL A 33 -1.72 -12.71 2.39
CA VAL A 33 -1.99 -12.24 1.02
C VAL A 33 -0.68 -11.95 0.29
N VAL A 34 0.25 -11.22 0.92
CA VAL A 34 1.57 -10.93 0.33
C VAL A 34 2.32 -12.20 -0.03
N ASN A 35 2.37 -13.18 0.87
CA ASN A 35 3.07 -14.45 0.65
C ASN A 35 2.46 -15.30 -0.47
N ASN A 36 1.15 -15.14 -0.72
CA ASN A 36 0.41 -15.88 -1.74
C ASN A 36 0.30 -15.15 -3.09
N ILE A 37 0.74 -13.90 -3.17
CA ILE A 37 0.83 -13.20 -4.46
C ILE A 37 1.73 -14.00 -5.39
N SER A 38 1.29 -14.15 -6.64
CA SER A 38 2.08 -14.79 -7.69
C SER A 38 2.05 -13.91 -8.93
N TYR A 39 3.23 -13.64 -9.48
CA TYR A 39 3.41 -12.93 -10.73
C TYR A 39 4.12 -13.82 -11.73
N SER A 40 3.58 -13.91 -12.95
CA SER A 40 4.15 -14.77 -14.01
C SER A 40 4.48 -13.92 -15.23
N TYR A 41 5.67 -14.14 -15.80
CA TYR A 41 6.11 -13.49 -17.01
C TYR A 41 6.80 -14.48 -17.94
N GLN A 42 6.85 -14.15 -19.24
CA GLN A 42 7.61 -14.94 -20.21
C GLN A 42 9.06 -14.44 -20.23
N ASP A 43 9.96 -15.30 -19.83
CA ASP A 43 11.39 -15.07 -19.97
C ASP A 43 11.81 -15.33 -21.42
N LYS A 44 12.29 -14.28 -22.10
CA LYS A 44 12.64 -14.34 -23.53
C LYS A 44 13.97 -15.07 -23.79
N GLU A 45 14.85 -15.19 -22.80
CA GLU A 45 16.13 -15.86 -22.95
C GLU A 45 15.98 -17.39 -22.94
N ILE A 46 15.10 -17.88 -22.08
CA ILE A 46 14.86 -19.32 -21.93
C ILE A 46 13.56 -19.80 -22.58
N ASP A 47 12.79 -18.86 -23.13
CA ASP A 47 11.45 -19.09 -23.74
C ASP A 47 10.50 -19.90 -22.84
N LYS A 48 10.45 -19.54 -21.57
CA LYS A 48 9.60 -20.19 -20.57
C LYS A 48 8.82 -19.17 -19.75
N ILE A 49 7.67 -19.61 -19.24
CA ILE A 49 6.92 -18.86 -18.23
C ILE A 49 7.59 -19.09 -16.88
N VAL A 50 8.04 -18.00 -16.27
CA VAL A 50 8.59 -17.98 -14.92
C VAL A 50 7.54 -17.42 -13.98
N SER A 51 7.33 -18.08 -12.86
CA SER A 51 6.37 -17.64 -11.83
C SER A 51 7.13 -17.31 -10.54
N ILE A 52 6.94 -16.09 -10.06
CA ILE A 52 7.55 -15.55 -8.84
C ILE A 52 6.46 -15.36 -7.79
N ARG A 53 6.77 -15.64 -6.52
CA ARG A 53 5.80 -15.57 -5.42
C ARG A 53 6.25 -14.63 -4.31
N GLY A 54 5.26 -14.14 -3.57
CA GLY A 54 5.50 -13.31 -2.40
C GLY A 54 6.02 -11.92 -2.76
N ARG A 55 6.83 -11.36 -1.89
CA ARG A 55 7.37 -9.98 -2.03
C ARG A 55 8.22 -9.77 -3.27
N GLU A 56 8.89 -10.81 -3.73
CA GLU A 56 9.69 -10.74 -4.96
C GLU A 56 8.81 -10.45 -6.18
N ALA A 57 7.54 -10.83 -6.17
CA ALA A 57 6.60 -10.49 -7.24
C ALA A 57 6.46 -8.98 -7.46
N PHE A 58 6.53 -8.17 -6.40
CA PHE A 58 6.48 -6.70 -6.51
C PHE A 58 7.74 -6.14 -7.19
N TYR A 59 8.91 -6.68 -6.87
CA TYR A 59 10.16 -6.29 -7.51
C TYR A 59 10.16 -6.67 -8.99
N VAL A 60 9.90 -7.95 -9.28
CA VAL A 60 9.96 -8.45 -10.65
C VAL A 60 8.90 -7.80 -11.54
N SER A 61 7.68 -7.58 -11.03
CA SER A 61 6.65 -6.86 -11.79
C SER A 61 7.07 -5.42 -12.10
N PHE A 62 7.80 -4.76 -11.19
CA PHE A 62 8.33 -3.42 -11.42
C PHE A 62 9.44 -3.42 -12.49
N GLU A 63 10.37 -4.38 -12.45
CA GLU A 63 11.43 -4.51 -13.44
C GLU A 63 10.90 -4.90 -14.84
N MET A 64 9.82 -5.69 -14.88
CA MET A 64 9.18 -6.14 -16.13
C MET A 64 8.15 -5.13 -16.66
N ALA A 65 7.82 -4.09 -15.90
CA ALA A 65 6.94 -3.03 -16.35
C ALA A 65 7.46 -2.45 -17.67
N PRO A 66 6.59 -2.26 -18.68
CA PRO A 66 7.00 -1.69 -19.96
C PRO A 66 7.68 -0.35 -19.74
N ARG A 67 9.00 -0.33 -19.92
CA ARG A 67 9.77 0.91 -19.89
C ARG A 67 9.48 1.63 -21.19
N ARG A 68 8.57 2.61 -21.18
CA ARG A 68 8.37 3.45 -22.34
C ARG A 68 9.68 4.14 -22.72
N PRO A 69 10.00 4.26 -24.03
CA PRO A 69 11.12 5.06 -24.48
C PRO A 69 10.96 6.49 -23.92
N GLY A 70 11.83 6.90 -23.02
CA GLY A 70 11.75 8.18 -22.28
C GLY A 70 11.78 8.07 -20.77
N ILE A 71 11.41 6.91 -20.18
CA ILE A 71 11.56 6.68 -18.73
C ILE A 71 12.89 6.00 -18.42
N SER A 72 13.44 5.22 -19.37
CA SER A 72 14.73 4.49 -19.18
C SER A 72 15.97 5.36 -19.39
N SER A 73 15.86 6.52 -19.98
CA SER A 73 16.92 7.50 -20.06
C SER A 73 16.59 8.65 -19.14
N TRP A 74 17.32 8.75 -18.03
CA TRP A 74 17.44 9.99 -17.28
C TRP A 74 17.68 11.10 -18.32
N ASN A 75 16.65 11.90 -18.59
CA ASN A 75 16.77 13.00 -19.52
C ASN A 75 17.25 14.22 -18.75
N PRO A 76 18.46 14.75 -19.04
CA PRO A 76 19.00 15.95 -18.39
C PRO A 76 18.08 17.17 -18.47
N GLU A 77 17.12 17.20 -19.41
CA GLU A 77 16.11 18.26 -19.49
C GLU A 77 15.20 18.35 -18.27
N TYR A 78 15.09 17.26 -17.47
CA TYR A 78 14.30 17.27 -16.24
C TYR A 78 15.09 17.76 -15.01
N GLU A 79 16.42 17.85 -15.09
CA GLU A 79 17.27 18.34 -13.99
C GLU A 79 16.99 19.81 -13.60
N ASN A 80 16.48 20.60 -14.53
CA ASN A 80 16.25 22.04 -14.32
C ASN A 80 14.77 22.44 -14.22
N ARG A 81 13.83 21.49 -14.15
CA ARG A 81 12.42 21.84 -13.97
C ARG A 81 12.09 22.12 -12.49
N PRO A 82 11.27 23.16 -12.20
CA PRO A 82 10.81 23.40 -10.83
C PRO A 82 10.06 22.17 -10.31
N TYR A 83 10.27 21.85 -9.05
CA TYR A 83 9.75 20.66 -8.35
C TYR A 83 8.23 20.40 -8.57
N GLN A 84 7.44 21.45 -8.75
CA GLN A 84 5.99 21.34 -9.05
C GLN A 84 5.69 20.72 -10.42
N GLY A 85 6.46 21.05 -11.46
CA GLY A 85 6.27 20.43 -12.78
C GLY A 85 6.67 18.96 -12.83
N MET A 86 7.62 18.55 -11.97
CA MET A 86 8.05 17.15 -11.86
C MET A 86 7.00 16.27 -11.19
N SER A 87 6.26 16.80 -10.22
CA SER A 87 5.16 16.08 -9.56
C SER A 87 4.03 15.73 -10.54
N GLU A 88 3.64 16.66 -11.42
CA GLU A 88 2.62 16.39 -12.45
C GLU A 88 3.11 15.36 -13.47
N VAL A 89 4.35 15.48 -13.93
CA VAL A 89 4.94 14.52 -14.90
C VAL A 89 5.04 13.13 -14.27
N ILE A 90 5.50 13.00 -13.02
CA ILE A 90 5.56 11.73 -12.31
C ILE A 90 4.15 11.17 -12.09
N SER A 91 3.16 11.99 -11.79
CA SER A 91 1.76 11.57 -11.62
C SER A 91 1.19 11.00 -12.91
N VAL A 92 1.36 11.70 -14.03
CA VAL A 92 0.85 11.25 -15.35
C VAL A 92 1.58 9.98 -15.80
N LEU A 93 2.91 9.97 -15.75
CA LEU A 93 3.72 8.81 -16.12
C LEU A 93 3.47 7.62 -15.17
N GLY A 94 3.27 7.89 -13.87
CA GLY A 94 2.95 6.86 -12.90
C GLY A 94 1.60 6.18 -13.16
N LYS A 95 0.57 6.96 -13.50
CA LYS A 95 -0.75 6.44 -13.92
C LYS A 95 -0.62 5.54 -15.16
N GLU A 96 0.09 6.00 -16.18
CA GLU A 96 0.30 5.24 -17.41
C GLU A 96 1.12 3.95 -17.18
N VAL A 97 2.21 4.02 -16.42
CA VAL A 97 3.03 2.85 -16.06
C VAL A 97 2.22 1.85 -15.26
N TYR A 98 1.41 2.33 -14.31
CA TYR A 98 0.54 1.47 -13.52
C TYR A 98 -0.50 0.76 -14.39
N MET A 99 -1.15 1.47 -15.30
CA MET A 99 -2.18 0.91 -16.19
C MET A 99 -1.61 -0.07 -17.23
N ASP A 100 -0.42 0.20 -17.75
CA ASP A 100 0.22 -0.65 -18.78
C ASP A 100 0.93 -1.89 -18.18
N ALA A 101 1.53 -1.73 -17.01
CA ALA A 101 2.30 -2.80 -16.36
C ALA A 101 1.45 -3.68 -15.45
N PHE A 102 0.37 -3.11 -14.96
CA PHE A 102 -0.45 -3.71 -13.95
C PHE A 102 -1.67 -4.35 -14.60
N THR A 103 -1.57 -5.63 -14.83
CA THR A 103 -2.81 -6.41 -14.98
C THR A 103 -3.44 -6.43 -13.60
N PRO A 104 -4.57 -5.72 -13.37
CA PRO A 104 -5.13 -5.50 -12.02
C PRO A 104 -5.33 -6.76 -11.20
N SER A 105 -5.45 -7.91 -11.86
CA SER A 105 -5.81 -9.18 -11.24
C SER A 105 -4.81 -9.74 -10.22
N TYR A 106 -3.51 -9.44 -10.34
CA TYR A 106 -2.50 -10.07 -9.46
C TYR A 106 -2.44 -9.44 -8.05
N PHE A 107 -2.67 -8.13 -7.95
CA PHE A 107 -2.47 -7.38 -6.71
C PHE A 107 -3.76 -6.76 -6.13
N ASP A 108 -4.90 -7.02 -6.73
CA ASP A 108 -6.20 -6.46 -6.30
C ASP A 108 -6.53 -6.74 -4.84
N HIS A 109 -6.29 -7.98 -4.40
CA HIS A 109 -6.57 -8.36 -3.01
C HIS A 109 -5.66 -7.63 -2.03
N TYR A 110 -4.41 -7.39 -2.43
CA TYR A 110 -3.43 -6.65 -1.65
C TYR A 110 -3.88 -5.22 -1.38
N PHE A 111 -4.22 -4.45 -2.43
CA PHE A 111 -4.63 -3.05 -2.28
C PHE A 111 -5.97 -2.92 -1.55
N ARG A 112 -6.91 -3.83 -1.81
CA ARG A 112 -8.19 -3.84 -1.09
C ARG A 112 -8.02 -4.10 0.40
N LEU A 113 -7.13 -5.02 0.78
CA LEU A 113 -6.89 -5.30 2.19
C LEU A 113 -6.11 -4.18 2.86
N LEU A 114 -5.09 -3.61 2.19
CA LEU A 114 -4.39 -2.41 2.64
C LEU A 114 -5.37 -1.27 2.95
N TYR A 115 -6.24 -0.94 2.00
CA TYR A 115 -7.26 0.07 2.18
C TYR A 115 -8.17 -0.23 3.38
N ARG A 116 -8.58 -1.49 3.55
CA ARG A 116 -9.44 -1.89 4.67
C ARG A 116 -8.76 -1.72 6.02
N ILE A 117 -7.48 -2.03 6.13
CA ILE A 117 -6.70 -1.84 7.35
C ILE A 117 -6.62 -0.35 7.70
N LEU A 118 -6.22 0.48 6.74
CA LEU A 118 -6.11 1.93 6.95
C LEU A 118 -7.46 2.56 7.31
N LYS A 119 -8.52 2.14 6.61
CA LYS A 119 -9.87 2.59 6.91
C LYS A 119 -10.34 2.15 8.30
N PHE A 120 -10.06 0.91 8.71
CA PHE A 120 -10.40 0.39 10.02
C PHE A 120 -9.77 1.22 11.13
N VAL A 121 -8.47 1.54 11.00
CA VAL A 121 -7.78 2.43 11.94
C VAL A 121 -8.44 3.81 11.96
N LYS A 122 -8.61 4.45 10.80
CA LYS A 122 -9.18 5.80 10.70
C LYS A 122 -10.60 5.93 11.26
N THR A 123 -11.42 4.91 11.08
CA THR A 123 -12.85 4.98 11.48
C THR A 123 -13.14 4.46 12.88
N SER A 124 -12.11 4.00 13.59
CA SER A 124 -12.27 3.50 14.95
C SER A 124 -12.48 4.64 15.95
N PRO A 125 -13.60 4.68 16.67
CA PRO A 125 -13.83 5.69 17.70
C PRO A 125 -12.93 5.49 18.93
N LEU A 126 -12.24 4.35 19.04
CA LEU A 126 -11.41 4.00 20.20
C LEU A 126 -10.03 4.63 20.14
N ILE A 127 -9.60 5.03 18.95
CA ILE A 127 -8.28 5.63 18.66
C ILE A 127 -8.45 6.88 17.80
N ALA A 128 -9.45 7.72 18.13
CA ALA A 128 -9.81 8.89 17.33
C ALA A 128 -8.75 10.00 17.32
N GLU A 129 -7.72 9.92 18.15
CA GLU A 129 -6.59 10.83 18.13
C GLU A 129 -5.59 10.43 17.04
N PHE A 130 -5.11 11.41 16.29
CA PHE A 130 -4.17 11.17 15.17
C PHE A 130 -2.91 10.40 15.59
N ASP A 131 -2.35 10.72 16.74
CA ASP A 131 -1.13 10.07 17.24
C ASP A 131 -1.36 8.57 17.47
N ALA A 132 -2.52 8.19 18.04
CA ALA A 132 -2.89 6.79 18.21
C ALA A 132 -3.14 6.08 16.86
N GLU A 133 -3.84 6.74 15.91
CA GLU A 133 -3.97 6.20 14.55
C GLU A 133 -2.61 5.98 13.89
N TYR A 134 -1.69 6.94 14.06
CA TYR A 134 -0.36 6.89 13.47
C TYR A 134 0.50 5.77 14.03
N GLU A 135 0.39 5.44 15.32
CA GLU A 135 1.09 4.29 15.92
C GLU A 135 0.74 2.99 15.21
N TYR A 136 -0.55 2.70 15.02
CA TYR A 136 -0.98 1.48 14.32
C TYR A 136 -0.61 1.48 12.84
N THR A 137 -0.77 2.60 12.16
CA THR A 137 -0.41 2.70 10.74
C THR A 137 1.10 2.66 10.51
N SER A 138 1.91 3.11 11.46
CA SER A 138 3.36 2.97 11.43
C SER A 138 3.81 1.52 11.53
N MET A 139 3.10 0.67 12.31
CA MET A 139 3.36 -0.77 12.36
C MET A 139 3.09 -1.42 11.00
N LEU A 140 1.97 -1.06 10.34
CA LEU A 140 1.70 -1.53 8.99
C LEU A 140 2.79 -1.08 8.01
N ARG A 141 3.19 0.20 8.05
CA ARG A 141 4.25 0.73 7.20
C ARG A 141 5.59 0.01 7.41
N ALA A 142 5.92 -0.36 8.64
CA ALA A 142 7.18 -1.03 8.98
C ALA A 142 7.31 -2.43 8.35
N ILE A 143 6.21 -3.07 8.00
CA ILE A 143 6.23 -4.40 7.35
C ILE A 143 6.21 -4.34 5.82
N LEU A 144 6.06 -3.14 5.22
CA LEU A 144 6.05 -2.96 3.78
C LEU A 144 7.47 -2.93 3.22
N SER A 145 7.71 -3.64 2.13
CA SER A 145 8.96 -3.54 1.38
C SER A 145 9.00 -2.28 0.52
N ARG A 146 10.20 -1.93 0.04
CA ARG A 146 10.39 -0.78 -0.86
C ARG A 146 9.52 -0.84 -2.11
N TYR A 147 9.42 -2.01 -2.75
CA TYR A 147 8.66 -2.17 -3.99
C TYR A 147 7.16 -2.22 -3.74
N GLU A 148 6.71 -2.70 -2.56
CA GLU A 148 5.32 -2.55 -2.15
C GLU A 148 4.95 -1.08 -2.04
N LEU A 149 5.80 -0.23 -1.42
CA LEU A 149 5.57 1.22 -1.32
C LEU A 149 5.49 1.90 -2.69
N VAL A 150 6.34 1.50 -3.65
CA VAL A 150 6.27 1.99 -5.02
C VAL A 150 4.92 1.67 -5.67
N TRP A 151 4.46 0.44 -5.56
CA TRP A 151 3.17 0.04 -6.13
C TRP A 151 1.97 0.65 -5.40
N ILE A 152 2.07 0.83 -4.08
CA ILE A 152 1.07 1.55 -3.27
C ILE A 152 0.92 2.99 -3.77
N TYR A 153 2.05 3.67 -4.00
CA TYR A 153 2.07 5.02 -4.54
C TYR A 153 1.38 5.10 -5.91
N TYR A 154 1.73 4.23 -6.84
CA TYR A 154 1.11 4.22 -8.17
C TYR A 154 -0.38 3.84 -8.12
N ASN A 155 -0.77 2.90 -7.26
CA ASN A 155 -2.18 2.58 -7.05
C ASN A 155 -2.94 3.78 -6.50
N GLY A 156 -2.37 4.51 -5.55
CA GLY A 156 -2.97 5.73 -4.98
C GLY A 156 -3.22 6.81 -6.03
N LEU A 157 -2.37 6.92 -7.07
CA LEU A 157 -2.52 7.87 -8.17
C LEU A 157 -3.48 7.39 -9.27
N SER A 158 -3.81 6.11 -9.30
CA SER A 158 -4.69 5.52 -10.31
C SER A 158 -6.17 5.78 -10.01
N GLU A 159 -7.04 5.58 -11.02
CA GLU A 159 -8.50 5.63 -10.85
C GLU A 159 -9.03 4.67 -9.78
N TYR A 160 -8.28 3.59 -9.47
CA TYR A 160 -8.66 2.62 -8.44
C TYR A 160 -8.40 3.11 -7.02
N GLY A 161 -7.39 3.97 -6.82
CA GLY A 161 -6.92 4.40 -5.50
C GLY A 161 -7.17 5.87 -5.18
N GLU A 162 -7.26 6.74 -6.19
CA GLU A 162 -7.28 8.20 -6.06
C GLU A 162 -8.35 8.71 -5.07
N GLU A 163 -9.57 8.19 -5.16
CA GLU A 163 -10.65 8.67 -4.30
C GLU A 163 -10.59 8.11 -2.86
N LYS A 164 -10.09 6.91 -2.67
CA LYS A 164 -10.25 6.15 -1.41
C LYS A 164 -8.94 5.89 -0.70
N LEU A 165 -7.92 5.44 -1.42
CA LEU A 165 -6.65 5.04 -0.85
C LEU A 165 -5.70 6.24 -0.70
N GLN A 166 -5.58 7.07 -1.71
CA GLN A 166 -4.66 8.22 -1.72
C GLN A 166 -4.85 9.12 -0.48
N PRO A 167 -6.05 9.55 -0.08
CA PRO A 167 -6.21 10.39 1.10
C PRO A 167 -5.74 9.73 2.41
N LEU A 168 -5.77 8.40 2.48
CA LEU A 168 -5.26 7.65 3.62
C LEU A 168 -3.73 7.55 3.59
N LEU A 169 -3.15 7.35 2.40
CA LEU A 169 -1.70 7.33 2.22
C LEU A 169 -1.08 8.69 2.58
N GLU A 170 -1.67 9.78 2.13
CA GLU A 170 -1.25 11.14 2.46
C GLU A 170 -1.37 11.42 3.97
N ARG A 171 -2.50 11.01 4.59
CA ARG A 171 -2.70 11.19 6.02
C ARG A 171 -1.64 10.50 6.87
N TYR A 172 -1.21 9.31 6.48
CA TYR A 172 -0.28 8.49 7.27
C TYR A 172 1.15 8.47 6.73
N ALA A 173 1.47 9.32 5.77
CA ALA A 173 2.79 9.45 5.16
C ALA A 173 3.36 8.11 4.64
N MET A 174 2.54 7.38 3.90
CA MET A 174 2.89 6.10 3.26
C MET A 174 3.35 6.28 1.82
#